data_ef8b00241b9a9a4970562fd72b03d3b2
#
_entry.id   ef8b00241b9a9a4970562fd72b03d3b2
#
_cell.length_a   1.000
_cell.length_b   1.000
_cell.length_c   1.000
_cell.angle_alpha   90.00
_cell.angle_beta   90.00
_cell.angle_gamma   90.00
#
_symmetry.space_group_name_H-M   'P 1'
#
loop_
_entity.id
_entity.type
_entity.pdbx_description
1 polymer ?
#
loop_
_entity_poly.entity_id
_entity_poly.type
_entity_poly.pdbx_seq_one_letter_code
_entity_poly.pdbx_strand_id
1 'polypeptide(L)'
;MSVVDAVRAEPDPRKRIDTLIQVGLTLPHGAEAAIRVWSSVDPEVHPIQAAVDQQRFDIMYESAFEILHNKRQAQTFAAWGVYVLVGYEQAMLARDSDALEWIAGQLLDALDSGRFATVPDGD
;
A
#
# COMPACT_ATOMS: atom_id res chain seq x y z
N MET A 1 16.32 -11.69 -7.36
CA MET A 1 15.84 -10.30 -7.18
C MET A 1 14.46 -10.33 -6.57
N SER A 2 14.27 -9.65 -5.46
CA SER A 2 12.94 -9.56 -4.82
C SER A 2 12.03 -8.61 -5.60
N VAL A 3 10.70 -8.68 -5.34
CA VAL A 3 9.73 -7.73 -5.90
C VAL A 3 10.12 -6.30 -5.52
N VAL A 4 10.54 -6.10 -4.27
CA VAL A 4 10.97 -4.78 -3.77
C VAL A 4 12.16 -4.25 -4.59
N ASP A 5 13.16 -5.08 -4.81
CA ASP A 5 14.34 -4.69 -5.59
C ASP A 5 13.95 -4.36 -7.03
N ALA A 6 13.08 -5.16 -7.64
CA ALA A 6 12.60 -4.93 -9.01
C ALA A 6 11.83 -3.60 -9.12
N VAL A 7 10.99 -3.30 -8.14
CA VAL A 7 10.24 -2.04 -8.10
C VAL A 7 11.18 -0.85 -7.94
N ARG A 8 12.14 -0.94 -7.01
CA ARG A 8 13.10 0.14 -6.78
C ARG A 8 14.03 0.38 -7.97
N ALA A 9 14.24 -0.63 -8.79
CA ALA A 9 15.05 -0.51 -10.01
C ALA A 9 14.33 0.27 -11.14
N GLU A 10 13.00 0.40 -11.07
CA GLU A 10 12.24 1.16 -12.07
C GLU A 10 12.44 2.66 -11.83
N PRO A 11 12.97 3.41 -12.81
CA PRO A 11 13.22 4.84 -12.63
C PRO A 11 11.97 5.71 -12.63
N ASP A 12 10.87 5.28 -13.25
CA ASP A 12 9.63 6.04 -13.29
C ASP A 12 8.80 5.77 -12.04
N PRO A 13 8.59 6.78 -11.17
CA PRO A 13 7.85 6.58 -9.93
C PRO A 13 6.39 6.18 -10.15
N ARG A 14 5.76 6.65 -11.23
CA ARG A 14 4.37 6.29 -11.54
C ARG A 14 4.26 4.81 -11.93
N LYS A 15 5.23 4.29 -12.69
CA LYS A 15 5.30 2.87 -13.03
C LYS A 15 5.57 1.99 -11.81
N ARG A 16 6.40 2.47 -10.87
CA ARG A 16 6.60 1.77 -9.60
C ARG A 16 5.29 1.58 -8.86
N ILE A 17 4.47 2.64 -8.80
CA ILE A 17 3.17 2.59 -8.13
C ILE A 17 2.23 1.62 -8.84
N ASP A 18 2.16 1.63 -10.17
CA ASP A 18 1.35 0.68 -10.92
C ASP A 18 1.73 -0.76 -10.59
N THR A 19 3.02 -1.06 -10.54
CA THR A 19 3.52 -2.41 -10.20
C THR A 19 3.14 -2.79 -8.76
N LEU A 20 3.30 -1.86 -7.82
CA LEU A 20 2.95 -2.09 -6.42
C LEU A 20 1.45 -2.39 -6.26
N ILE A 21 0.60 -1.65 -6.94
CA ILE A 21 -0.85 -1.89 -6.93
C ILE A 21 -1.16 -3.27 -7.50
N GLN A 22 -0.57 -3.65 -8.64
CA GLN A 22 -0.80 -4.98 -9.22
C GLN A 22 -0.33 -6.09 -8.29
N VAL A 23 0.81 -5.95 -7.65
CA VAL A 23 1.29 -6.92 -6.66
C VAL A 23 0.30 -7.01 -5.50
N GLY A 24 -0.17 -5.87 -4.98
CA GLY A 24 -1.17 -5.84 -3.90
C GLY A 24 -2.46 -6.56 -4.26
N LEU A 25 -2.95 -6.39 -5.49
CA LEU A 25 -4.18 -7.03 -5.97
C LEU A 25 -4.04 -8.55 -6.08
N THR A 26 -2.83 -9.05 -6.31
CA THR A 26 -2.56 -10.47 -6.56
C THR A 26 -1.95 -11.21 -5.37
N LEU A 27 -1.84 -10.58 -4.22
CA LEU A 27 -1.33 -11.21 -2.99
C LEU A 27 -2.24 -12.39 -2.58
N PRO A 28 -1.66 -13.42 -1.93
CA PRO A 28 -2.45 -14.51 -1.35
C PRO A 28 -3.14 -14.01 -0.07
N HIS A 29 -4.24 -13.29 -0.23
CA HIS A 29 -4.90 -12.54 0.85
C HIS A 29 -5.29 -13.41 2.05
N GLY A 30 -5.70 -14.66 1.81
CA GLY A 30 -6.02 -15.58 2.89
C GLY A 30 -4.81 -15.91 3.76
N ALA A 31 -3.65 -16.19 3.13
CA ALA A 31 -2.40 -16.44 3.85
C ALA A 31 -1.90 -15.18 4.56
N GLU A 32 -1.97 -14.02 3.89
CA GLU A 32 -1.60 -12.74 4.49
C GLU A 32 -2.44 -12.43 5.73
N ALA A 33 -3.75 -12.66 5.64
CA ALA A 33 -4.65 -12.46 6.77
C ALA A 33 -4.33 -13.40 7.95
N ALA A 34 -4.03 -14.68 7.66
CA ALA A 34 -3.67 -15.66 8.68
C ALA A 34 -2.38 -15.27 9.42
N ILE A 35 -1.37 -14.82 8.68
CA ILE A 35 -0.10 -14.38 9.27
C ILE A 35 -0.34 -13.16 10.17
N ARG A 36 -1.17 -12.24 9.74
CA ARG A 36 -1.48 -11.04 10.53
C ARG A 36 -2.19 -11.39 11.84
N VAL A 37 -3.13 -12.32 11.81
CA VAL A 37 -3.78 -12.82 13.03
C VAL A 37 -2.75 -13.48 13.95
N TRP A 38 -1.86 -14.30 13.39
CA TRP A 38 -0.78 -14.93 14.15
C TRP A 38 0.13 -13.87 14.79
N SER A 39 0.48 -12.83 14.05
CA SER A 39 1.35 -11.75 14.55
C SER A 39 0.75 -11.01 15.76
N SER A 40 -0.58 -10.99 15.89
CA SER A 40 -1.25 -10.31 16.99
C SER A 40 -1.11 -11.05 18.34
N VAL A 41 -0.76 -12.34 18.31
CA VAL A 41 -0.67 -13.19 19.51
C VAL A 41 0.73 -13.77 19.74
N ASP A 42 1.64 -13.63 18.79
CA ASP A 42 3.00 -14.19 18.86
C ASP A 42 4.03 -13.06 18.84
N PRO A 43 4.75 -12.83 19.95
CA PRO A 43 5.72 -11.73 20.01
C PRO A 43 6.94 -11.91 19.11
N GLU A 44 7.20 -13.11 18.57
CA GLU A 44 8.27 -13.33 17.61
C GLU A 44 7.82 -12.98 16.18
N VAL A 45 6.54 -13.18 15.87
CA VAL A 45 5.96 -12.90 14.55
C VAL A 45 5.60 -11.43 14.40
N HIS A 46 5.17 -10.78 15.48
CA HIS A 46 4.72 -9.39 15.44
C HIS A 46 5.74 -8.43 14.81
N PRO A 47 7.02 -8.41 15.17
CA PRO A 47 7.97 -7.49 14.56
C PRO A 47 8.23 -7.80 13.09
N ILE A 48 8.10 -9.05 12.67
CA ILE A 48 8.25 -9.45 11.26
C ILE A 48 7.11 -8.84 10.44
N GLN A 49 5.88 -8.97 10.91
CA GLN A 49 4.72 -8.39 10.22
C GLN A 49 4.79 -6.86 10.21
N ALA A 50 5.21 -6.24 11.32
CA ALA A 50 5.38 -4.80 11.38
C ALA A 50 6.41 -4.30 10.37
N ALA A 51 7.51 -5.04 10.19
CA ALA A 51 8.53 -4.72 9.20
C ALA A 51 8.01 -4.83 7.77
N VAL A 52 7.17 -5.82 7.48
CA VAL A 52 6.53 -5.97 6.16
C VAL A 52 5.62 -4.77 5.87
N ASP A 53 4.79 -4.39 6.81
CA ASP A 53 3.89 -3.25 6.66
C ASP A 53 4.67 -1.95 6.44
N GLN A 54 5.74 -1.74 7.21
CA GLN A 54 6.59 -0.57 7.07
C GLN A 54 7.27 -0.53 5.70
N GLN A 55 7.76 -1.65 5.22
CA GLN A 55 8.39 -1.72 3.89
C GLN A 55 7.39 -1.37 2.79
N ARG A 56 6.18 -1.90 2.86
CA ARG A 56 5.12 -1.58 1.89
C ARG A 56 4.78 -0.08 1.91
N PHE A 57 4.66 0.48 3.11
CA PHE A 57 4.43 1.91 3.27
C PHE A 57 5.58 2.74 2.68
N ASP A 58 6.81 2.40 3.04
CA ASP A 58 8.00 3.17 2.63
C ASP A 58 8.15 3.24 1.12
N ILE A 59 7.92 2.12 0.41
CA ILE A 59 8.03 2.09 -1.05
C ILE A 59 6.95 2.94 -1.70
N MET A 60 5.71 2.84 -1.22
CA MET A 60 4.61 3.67 -1.70
C MET A 60 4.89 5.15 -1.43
N TYR A 61 5.39 5.46 -0.23
CA TYR A 61 5.75 6.82 0.14
C TYR A 61 6.85 7.39 -0.75
N GLU A 62 7.96 6.66 -0.91
CA GLU A 62 9.10 7.10 -1.73
C GLU A 62 8.66 7.43 -3.15
N SER A 63 7.86 6.57 -3.76
CA SER A 63 7.39 6.74 -5.13
C SER A 63 6.41 7.92 -5.24
N ALA A 64 5.49 8.04 -4.31
CA ALA A 64 4.53 9.14 -4.29
C ALA A 64 5.21 10.48 -4.02
N PHE A 65 6.23 10.50 -3.17
CA PHE A 65 6.99 11.72 -2.89
C PHE A 65 7.70 12.25 -4.15
N GLU A 66 8.24 11.37 -4.98
CA GLU A 66 8.86 11.78 -6.24
C GLU A 66 7.87 12.43 -7.20
N ILE A 67 6.58 12.07 -7.10
CA ILE A 67 5.51 12.64 -7.94
C ILE A 67 4.95 13.92 -7.33
N LEU A 68 4.63 13.87 -6.05
CA LEU A 68 3.85 14.92 -5.36
C LEU A 68 4.73 16.04 -4.77
N HIS A 69 5.99 15.74 -4.49
CA HIS A 69 6.95 16.68 -3.88
C HIS A 69 6.43 17.30 -2.58
N ASN A 70 5.59 16.56 -1.84
CA ASN A 70 5.00 17.00 -0.59
C ASN A 70 4.93 15.81 0.36
N LYS A 71 5.58 15.95 1.51
CA LYS A 71 5.71 14.88 2.49
C LYS A 71 4.36 14.39 3.00
N ARG A 72 3.49 15.31 3.41
CA ARG A 72 2.19 14.96 3.98
C ARG A 72 1.28 14.28 2.96
N GLN A 73 1.26 14.79 1.74
CA GLN A 73 0.49 14.19 0.65
C GLN A 73 0.99 12.77 0.35
N ALA A 74 2.31 12.58 0.26
CA ALA A 74 2.88 11.25 -0.01
C ALA A 74 2.64 10.27 1.13
N GLN A 75 2.72 10.72 2.39
CA GLN A 75 2.38 9.89 3.55
C GLN A 75 0.91 9.45 3.52
N THR A 76 0.02 10.35 3.16
CA THR A 76 -1.42 10.06 3.10
C THR A 76 -1.75 9.09 1.98
N PHE A 77 -1.11 9.23 0.82
CA PHE A 77 -1.23 8.28 -0.27
C PHE A 77 -0.81 6.87 0.16
N ALA A 78 0.38 6.76 0.75
CA ALA A 78 0.92 5.48 1.20
C ALA A 78 0.03 4.85 2.28
N ALA A 79 -0.44 5.64 3.24
CA ALA A 79 -1.34 5.17 4.29
C ALA A 79 -2.66 4.66 3.70
N TRP A 80 -3.24 5.36 2.73
CA TRP A 80 -4.47 4.92 2.07
C TRP A 80 -4.28 3.53 1.46
N GLY A 81 -3.19 3.33 0.69
CA GLY A 81 -2.91 2.04 0.08
C GLY A 81 -2.77 0.91 1.10
N VAL A 82 -2.01 1.12 2.16
CA VAL A 82 -1.81 0.12 3.22
C VAL A 82 -3.12 -0.15 3.98
N TYR A 83 -3.86 0.89 4.35
CA TYR A 83 -5.11 0.74 5.09
C TYR A 83 -6.16 -0.04 4.29
N VAL A 84 -6.27 0.22 2.99
CA VAL A 84 -7.20 -0.51 2.12
C VAL A 84 -6.82 -1.98 2.05
N LEU A 85 -5.53 -2.29 1.85
CA LEU A 85 -5.07 -3.68 1.78
C LEU A 85 -5.35 -4.42 3.09
N VAL A 86 -4.96 -3.84 4.22
CA VAL A 86 -5.16 -4.45 5.54
C VAL A 86 -6.65 -4.61 5.84
N GLY A 87 -7.46 -3.59 5.56
CA GLY A 87 -8.91 -3.65 5.74
C GLY A 87 -9.56 -4.74 4.89
N TYR A 88 -9.13 -4.86 3.64
CA TYR A 88 -9.61 -5.91 2.74
C TYR A 88 -9.33 -7.32 3.29
N GLU A 89 -8.14 -7.52 3.86
CA GLU A 89 -7.73 -8.82 4.38
C GLU A 89 -8.33 -9.14 5.74
N GLN A 90 -8.60 -8.14 6.58
CA GLN A 90 -9.01 -8.32 7.98
C GLN A 90 -10.49 -8.05 8.24
N ALA A 91 -11.20 -7.37 7.37
CA ALA A 91 -12.62 -7.08 7.56
C ALA A 91 -13.42 -8.38 7.58
N MET A 92 -14.46 -8.44 8.42
CA MET A 92 -15.36 -9.60 8.55
C MET A 92 -16.40 -9.58 7.43
N LEU A 93 -15.93 -9.43 6.19
CA LEU A 93 -16.73 -9.39 4.97
C LEU A 93 -16.19 -10.42 3.99
N ALA A 94 -17.03 -10.90 3.10
CA ALA A 94 -16.55 -11.69 1.96
C ALA A 94 -15.65 -10.83 1.09
N ARG A 95 -14.50 -11.39 0.69
CA ARG A 95 -13.58 -10.66 -0.17
C ARG A 95 -14.14 -10.54 -1.58
N ASP A 96 -14.17 -9.30 -2.07
CA ASP A 96 -14.64 -8.95 -3.41
C ASP A 96 -13.48 -8.35 -4.18
N SER A 97 -12.82 -9.17 -5.01
CA SER A 97 -11.63 -8.75 -5.75
C SER A 97 -11.95 -7.69 -6.81
N ASP A 98 -13.14 -7.70 -7.39
CA ASP A 98 -13.53 -6.69 -8.37
C ASP A 98 -13.69 -5.33 -7.70
N ALA A 99 -14.29 -5.31 -6.50
CA ALA A 99 -14.38 -4.09 -5.70
C ALA A 99 -13.01 -3.55 -5.31
N LEU A 100 -12.09 -4.43 -4.91
CA LEU A 100 -10.72 -4.02 -4.56
C LEU A 100 -10.01 -3.40 -5.75
N GLU A 101 -10.14 -3.99 -6.93
CA GLU A 101 -9.54 -3.47 -8.16
C GLU A 101 -10.09 -2.07 -8.49
N TRP A 102 -11.39 -1.87 -8.37
CA TRP A 102 -12.01 -0.57 -8.58
C TRP A 102 -11.51 0.47 -7.59
N ILE A 103 -11.44 0.11 -6.30
CA ILE A 103 -10.93 0.98 -5.24
C ILE A 103 -9.48 1.38 -5.49
N ALA A 104 -8.64 0.42 -5.91
CA ALA A 104 -7.26 0.70 -6.27
C ALA A 104 -7.18 1.68 -7.45
N GLY A 105 -8.05 1.54 -8.44
CA GLY A 105 -8.16 2.48 -9.55
C GLY A 105 -8.50 3.90 -9.09
N GLN A 106 -9.35 4.05 -8.09
CA GLN A 106 -9.68 5.36 -7.51
C GLN A 106 -8.47 6.01 -6.84
N LEU A 107 -7.64 5.22 -6.17
CA LEU A 107 -6.40 5.72 -5.58
C LEU A 107 -5.46 6.29 -6.65
N LEU A 108 -5.31 5.57 -7.76
CA LEU A 108 -4.49 6.01 -8.89
C LEU A 108 -5.06 7.25 -9.56
N ASP A 109 -6.37 7.30 -9.77
CA ASP A 109 -7.05 8.47 -10.34
C ASP A 109 -6.86 9.71 -9.45
N ALA A 110 -6.93 9.54 -8.15
CA ALA A 110 -6.71 10.62 -7.20
C ALA A 110 -5.26 11.15 -7.29
N LEU A 111 -4.29 10.25 -7.45
CA LEU A 111 -2.90 10.63 -7.63
C LEU A 111 -2.72 11.44 -8.92
N ASP A 112 -3.25 10.94 -10.02
CA ASP A 112 -3.08 11.54 -11.35
C ASP A 112 -3.82 12.86 -11.51
N SER A 113 -4.94 13.03 -10.81
CA SER A 113 -5.78 14.25 -10.89
C SER A 113 -5.30 15.39 -9.98
N GLY A 114 -4.29 15.16 -9.17
CA GLY A 114 -3.81 16.17 -8.21
C GLY A 114 -4.67 16.31 -6.96
N ARG A 115 -5.57 15.35 -6.70
CA ARG A 115 -6.49 15.40 -5.56
C ARG A 115 -5.76 15.45 -4.21
N PHE A 116 -4.56 14.92 -4.13
CA PHE A 116 -3.78 14.93 -2.89
C PHE A 116 -3.37 16.34 -2.45
N ALA A 117 -3.47 17.34 -3.34
CA ALA A 117 -3.29 18.74 -2.95
C ALA A 117 -4.34 19.21 -1.93
N THR A 118 -5.46 18.50 -1.80
CA THR A 118 -6.51 18.81 -0.82
C THR A 118 -6.23 18.23 0.56
N VAL A 119 -5.18 17.42 0.73
CA VAL A 119 -4.81 16.86 2.02
C VAL A 119 -4.41 18.01 2.95
N PRO A 120 -5.01 18.08 4.16
CA PRO A 120 -4.65 19.14 5.11
C PRO A 120 -3.19 19.02 5.54
N ASP A 121 -2.53 20.16 5.73
CA ASP A 121 -1.19 20.16 6.34
C ASP A 121 -1.32 19.61 7.76
N GLY A 122 -0.41 18.71 8.12
CA GLY A 122 -0.38 18.16 9.47
C GLY A 122 0.09 19.23 10.47
N ASP A 123 -0.42 19.18 11.68
CA ASP A 123 0.03 20.04 12.79
C ASP A 123 1.39 19.60 13.33
#